data_5b00b49e71880d60296097a6b8c9c450
#
_entry.id   5b00b49e71880d60296097a6b8c9c450
#
_cell.length_a   1.000
_cell.length_b   1.000
_cell.length_c   1.000
_cell.angle_alpha   90.00
_cell.angle_beta   90.00
_cell.angle_gamma   90.00
#
_symmetry.space_group_name_H-M   'P 1'
#
loop_
_entity.id
_entity.type
_entity.pdbx_description
1 polymer ?
#
loop_
_entity_poly.entity_id
_entity_poly.type
_entity_poly.pdbx_seq_one_letter_code
_entity_poly.pdbx_strand_id
1 'polypeptide(L)'
;MNYFDAHSHYTDKRFKKDRHELFTEMQKEGVAYVVDCFGAKEMNLGLSLANKYDFYYMCINDSEHYYKDDLDINKESNVSYIEKLVDETVAKLKKLCAENKKIVGYGECWMDFRRTEKTPNEVQKAAFWFNKDLEVARRVGLPPIIHSGNADQESFDVIKKADMPDRDFGKGMMHCYLGPPQMALDYIDMGYLISVTGLVTHRSARGKGLVEVVKKVPLSHMIIETDCPYLTPEPFRHRRNDSGLLRLTVEAIAEIKNVSKEEVAERSTANAKAFYGI
;
A
#
# COMPACT_ATOMS: atom_id res chain seq x y z
N MET A 1 10.61 -21.23 3.34
CA MET A 1 9.46 -20.30 3.55
C MET A 1 9.27 -19.48 2.30
N ASN A 2 8.01 -19.17 1.95
CA ASN A 2 7.70 -18.26 0.86
C ASN A 2 7.23 -16.93 1.47
N TYR A 3 7.89 -15.83 1.11
CA TYR A 3 7.49 -14.50 1.52
C TYR A 3 6.75 -13.78 0.40
N PHE A 4 5.80 -12.94 0.77
CA PHE A 4 5.08 -12.04 -0.10
C PHE A 4 5.35 -10.60 0.35
N ASP A 5 6.03 -9.80 -0.48
CA ASP A 5 6.17 -8.35 -0.26
C ASP A 5 4.95 -7.63 -0.85
N ALA A 6 4.06 -7.21 0.02
CA ALA A 6 2.77 -6.66 -0.40
C ALA A 6 2.84 -5.21 -0.88
N HIS A 7 3.94 -4.50 -0.62
CA HIS A 7 4.13 -3.13 -1.07
C HIS A 7 5.61 -2.77 -1.15
N SER A 8 6.04 -2.35 -2.32
CA SER A 8 7.42 -1.98 -2.63
C SER A 8 7.47 -0.90 -3.70
N HIS A 9 8.66 -0.31 -3.95
CA HIS A 9 8.89 0.69 -4.99
C HIS A 9 10.14 0.35 -5.81
N TYR A 10 10.17 -0.82 -6.43
CA TYR A 10 11.30 -1.24 -7.26
C TYR A 10 11.45 -0.44 -8.55
N THR A 11 10.44 0.29 -8.99
CA THR A 11 10.54 1.26 -10.08
C THR A 11 11.35 2.50 -9.70
N ASP A 12 11.58 2.76 -8.42
CA ASP A 12 12.41 3.87 -7.93
C ASP A 12 13.82 3.85 -8.52
N LYS A 13 14.36 5.04 -8.85
CA LYS A 13 15.70 5.24 -9.44
C LYS A 13 16.84 4.66 -8.60
N ARG A 14 16.66 4.52 -7.27
CA ARG A 14 17.64 3.92 -6.37
C ARG A 14 17.94 2.47 -6.69
N PHE A 15 17.03 1.77 -7.35
CA PHE A 15 17.22 0.38 -7.81
C PHE A 15 17.72 0.25 -9.26
N LYS A 16 17.87 1.38 -9.99
CA LYS A 16 18.20 1.34 -11.42
C LYS A 16 19.43 0.54 -11.77
N LYS A 17 20.45 0.53 -10.90
CA LYS A 17 21.76 -0.09 -11.19
C LYS A 17 21.78 -1.60 -10.97
N ASP A 18 21.04 -2.10 -9.98
CA ASP A 18 21.17 -3.46 -9.45
C ASP A 18 19.83 -4.21 -9.29
N ARG A 19 18.72 -3.64 -9.77
CA ARG A 19 17.37 -4.21 -9.61
C ARG A 19 17.28 -5.68 -10.05
N HIS A 20 17.89 -6.02 -11.17
CA HIS A 20 17.81 -7.38 -11.72
C HIS A 20 18.62 -8.40 -10.92
N GLU A 21 19.78 -8.00 -10.41
CA GLU A 21 20.61 -8.82 -9.52
C GLU A 21 19.88 -9.03 -8.19
N LEU A 22 19.35 -7.95 -7.63
CA LEU A 22 18.58 -7.97 -6.40
C LEU A 22 17.35 -8.89 -6.48
N PHE A 23 16.63 -8.88 -7.59
CA PHE A 23 15.51 -9.79 -7.84
C PHE A 23 15.93 -11.26 -7.80
N THR A 24 17.12 -11.57 -8.31
CA THR A 24 17.65 -12.93 -8.25
C THR A 24 18.06 -13.31 -6.81
N GLU A 25 18.64 -12.38 -6.07
CA GLU A 25 19.08 -12.61 -4.69
C GLU A 25 17.88 -12.78 -3.75
N MET A 26 16.90 -11.91 -3.80
CA MET A 26 15.73 -11.98 -2.92
C MET A 26 14.89 -13.26 -3.13
N GLN A 27 14.85 -13.80 -4.35
CA GLN A 27 14.20 -15.09 -4.60
C GLN A 27 14.93 -16.25 -3.89
N LYS A 28 16.27 -16.20 -3.80
CA LYS A 28 17.05 -17.17 -3.03
C LYS A 28 16.76 -17.06 -1.53
N GLU A 29 16.43 -15.87 -1.04
CA GLU A 29 15.99 -15.62 0.35
C GLU A 29 14.51 -16.00 0.59
N GLY A 30 13.82 -16.54 -0.40
CA GLY A 30 12.44 -17.05 -0.28
C GLY A 30 11.35 -16.04 -0.63
N VAL A 31 11.67 -14.90 -1.25
CA VAL A 31 10.64 -13.95 -1.73
C VAL A 31 10.00 -14.54 -2.98
N ALA A 32 8.74 -14.93 -2.87
CA ALA A 32 7.99 -15.58 -3.92
C ALA A 32 7.09 -14.61 -4.70
N TYR A 33 6.73 -13.48 -4.10
CA TYR A 33 5.84 -12.47 -4.70
C TYR A 33 6.24 -11.07 -4.26
N VAL A 34 6.11 -10.12 -5.18
CA VAL A 34 6.32 -8.69 -4.94
C VAL A 34 5.22 -7.90 -5.62
N VAL A 35 4.63 -6.96 -4.90
CA VAL A 35 3.72 -5.96 -5.47
C VAL A 35 4.42 -4.60 -5.43
N ASP A 36 4.68 -4.03 -6.60
CA ASP A 36 5.34 -2.74 -6.76
C ASP A 36 4.31 -1.63 -6.98
N CYS A 37 4.38 -0.56 -6.18
CA CYS A 37 3.46 0.56 -6.26
C CYS A 37 4.13 1.76 -6.91
N PHE A 38 3.49 2.35 -7.92
CA PHE A 38 4.05 3.48 -8.67
C PHE A 38 2.99 4.31 -9.39
N GLY A 39 3.37 5.53 -9.75
CA GLY A 39 2.56 6.46 -10.52
C GLY A 39 2.67 6.28 -12.03
N ALA A 40 1.97 7.15 -12.75
CA ALA A 40 1.91 7.12 -14.22
C ALA A 40 3.28 7.21 -14.92
N LYS A 41 4.24 7.90 -14.31
CA LYS A 41 5.59 8.11 -14.88
C LYS A 41 6.40 6.82 -14.98
N GLU A 42 6.23 5.92 -14.03
CA GLU A 42 6.95 4.65 -13.95
C GLU A 42 6.22 3.50 -14.69
N MET A 43 5.03 3.75 -15.23
CA MET A 43 4.16 2.74 -15.84
C MET A 43 4.87 1.83 -16.84
N ASN A 44 5.62 2.41 -17.80
CA ASN A 44 6.31 1.63 -18.82
C ASN A 44 7.38 0.70 -18.21
N LEU A 45 8.07 1.16 -17.17
CA LEU A 45 9.06 0.35 -16.47
C LEU A 45 8.38 -0.77 -15.70
N GLY A 46 7.32 -0.47 -14.93
CA GLY A 46 6.55 -1.46 -14.19
C GLY A 46 6.00 -2.57 -15.10
N LEU A 47 5.36 -2.21 -16.22
CA LEU A 47 4.88 -3.17 -17.22
C LEU A 47 6.01 -4.04 -17.79
N SER A 48 7.17 -3.45 -18.08
CA SER A 48 8.34 -4.19 -18.55
C SER A 48 8.83 -5.20 -17.50
N LEU A 49 8.85 -4.82 -16.23
CA LEU A 49 9.23 -5.72 -15.13
C LEU A 49 8.21 -6.85 -14.93
N ALA A 50 6.92 -6.52 -14.96
CA ALA A 50 5.85 -7.51 -14.85
C ALA A 50 5.86 -8.55 -15.99
N ASN A 51 6.17 -8.12 -17.19
CA ASN A 51 6.32 -9.03 -18.33
C ASN A 51 7.56 -9.92 -18.24
N LYS A 52 8.61 -9.46 -17.56
CA LYS A 52 9.87 -10.18 -17.43
C LYS A 52 9.91 -11.15 -16.26
N TYR A 53 9.21 -10.83 -15.16
CA TYR A 53 9.30 -11.57 -13.89
C TYR A 53 7.94 -12.08 -13.44
N ASP A 54 7.77 -13.39 -13.32
CA ASP A 54 6.47 -14.01 -12.95
C ASP A 54 6.01 -13.64 -11.54
N PHE A 55 6.94 -13.43 -10.63
CA PHE A 55 6.69 -13.07 -9.23
C PHE A 55 6.33 -11.59 -9.01
N TYR A 56 6.48 -10.74 -10.05
CA TYR A 56 6.30 -9.30 -9.95
C TYR A 56 4.91 -8.87 -10.40
N TYR A 57 4.19 -8.19 -9.52
CA TYR A 57 2.85 -7.62 -9.72
C TYR A 57 2.88 -6.12 -9.47
N MET A 58 1.79 -5.42 -9.77
CA MET A 58 1.73 -3.97 -9.77
C MET A 58 0.50 -3.44 -9.06
N CYS A 59 0.69 -2.39 -8.25
CA CYS A 59 -0.33 -1.40 -7.92
C CYS A 59 -0.03 -0.12 -8.65
N ILE A 60 -1.03 0.49 -9.24
CA ILE A 60 -0.87 1.68 -10.06
C ILE A 60 -1.73 2.82 -9.53
N ASN A 61 -1.20 4.05 -9.58
CA ASN A 61 -1.93 5.27 -9.36
C ASN A 61 -1.77 6.19 -10.57
N ASP A 62 -2.88 6.74 -11.07
CA ASP A 62 -2.90 7.70 -12.17
C ASP A 62 -3.57 9.03 -11.74
N SER A 63 -3.49 9.36 -10.45
CA SER A 63 -4.10 10.57 -9.88
C SER A 63 -3.52 11.85 -10.48
N GLU A 64 -2.29 11.86 -10.99
CA GLU A 64 -1.69 13.02 -11.67
C GLU A 64 -2.57 13.52 -12.83
N HIS A 65 -3.42 12.66 -13.43
CA HIS A 65 -4.32 13.06 -14.50
C HIS A 65 -5.46 13.96 -14.01
N TYR A 66 -6.09 13.64 -12.89
CA TYR A 66 -7.23 14.38 -12.35
C TYR A 66 -6.92 15.28 -11.16
N TYR A 67 -5.80 15.06 -10.45
CA TYR A 67 -5.36 15.90 -9.36
C TYR A 67 -4.92 17.29 -9.89
N LYS A 68 -5.63 18.34 -9.47
CA LYS A 68 -5.40 19.73 -9.86
C LYS A 68 -5.41 20.60 -8.62
N ASP A 69 -4.24 20.80 -8.02
CA ASP A 69 -4.08 21.51 -6.73
C ASP A 69 -4.50 22.98 -6.79
N ASP A 70 -4.39 23.59 -7.97
CA ASP A 70 -4.75 24.97 -8.25
C ASP A 70 -6.26 25.21 -8.45
N LEU A 71 -7.06 24.15 -8.59
CA LEU A 71 -8.49 24.28 -8.76
C LEU A 71 -9.23 24.44 -7.43
N ASP A 72 -10.12 25.42 -7.37
CA ASP A 72 -11.06 25.58 -6.26
C ASP A 72 -12.14 24.49 -6.32
N ILE A 73 -12.04 23.53 -5.42
CA ILE A 73 -12.98 22.38 -5.32
C ILE A 73 -14.40 22.78 -4.87
N ASN A 74 -14.62 24.02 -4.46
CA ASN A 74 -15.95 24.54 -4.10
C ASN A 74 -16.71 25.11 -5.31
N LYS A 75 -16.05 25.25 -6.47
CA LYS A 75 -16.71 25.66 -7.71
C LYS A 75 -17.25 24.45 -8.47
N GLU A 76 -18.56 24.44 -8.71
CA GLU A 76 -19.25 23.36 -9.42
C GLU A 76 -18.64 23.06 -10.81
N SER A 77 -18.23 24.10 -11.56
CA SER A 77 -17.58 23.94 -12.86
C SER A 77 -16.23 23.21 -12.77
N ASN A 78 -15.47 23.43 -11.69
CA ASN A 78 -14.19 22.74 -11.46
C ASN A 78 -14.44 21.29 -11.05
N VAL A 79 -15.41 21.06 -10.17
CA VAL A 79 -15.81 19.69 -9.79
C VAL A 79 -16.26 18.91 -11.02
N SER A 80 -17.12 19.48 -11.87
CA SER A 80 -17.56 18.84 -13.12
C SER A 80 -16.40 18.53 -14.08
N TYR A 81 -15.40 19.42 -14.14
CA TYR A 81 -14.20 19.16 -14.92
C TYR A 81 -13.36 18.00 -14.34
N ILE A 82 -13.19 17.97 -13.01
CA ILE A 82 -12.48 16.87 -12.32
C ILE A 82 -13.20 15.54 -12.54
N GLU A 83 -14.53 15.50 -12.45
CA GLU A 83 -15.32 14.29 -12.72
C GLU A 83 -15.06 13.74 -14.13
N LYS A 84 -14.99 14.60 -15.13
CA LYS A 84 -14.61 14.19 -16.49
C LYS A 84 -13.23 13.55 -16.55
N LEU A 85 -12.23 14.14 -15.86
CA LEU A 85 -10.89 13.57 -15.82
C LEU A 85 -10.84 12.22 -15.07
N VAL A 86 -11.65 12.07 -14.02
CA VAL A 86 -11.83 10.80 -13.31
C VAL A 86 -12.45 9.75 -14.25
N ASP A 87 -13.47 10.11 -15.04
CA ASP A 87 -14.08 9.21 -16.03
C ASP A 87 -13.06 8.73 -17.07
N GLU A 88 -12.25 9.63 -17.59
CA GLU A 88 -11.16 9.32 -18.54
C GLU A 88 -10.13 8.38 -17.91
N THR A 89 -9.74 8.64 -16.66
CA THR A 89 -8.81 7.79 -15.89
C THR A 89 -9.38 6.39 -15.71
N VAL A 90 -10.63 6.27 -15.27
CA VAL A 90 -11.30 4.98 -15.08
C VAL A 90 -11.35 4.19 -16.39
N ALA A 91 -11.71 4.83 -17.50
CA ALA A 91 -11.77 4.17 -18.81
C ALA A 91 -10.39 3.65 -19.25
N LYS A 92 -9.35 4.49 -19.10
CA LYS A 92 -7.95 4.13 -19.38
C LYS A 92 -7.50 2.94 -18.53
N LEU A 93 -7.71 2.99 -17.22
CA LEU A 93 -7.27 1.95 -16.30
C LEU A 93 -8.01 0.62 -16.51
N LYS A 94 -9.32 0.65 -16.79
CA LYS A 94 -10.08 -0.57 -17.13
C LYS A 94 -9.50 -1.27 -18.34
N LYS A 95 -9.14 -0.53 -19.39
CA LYS A 95 -8.48 -1.08 -20.57
C LYS A 95 -7.13 -1.68 -20.22
N LEU A 96 -6.31 -0.94 -19.46
CA LEU A 96 -4.98 -1.39 -19.06
C LEU A 96 -5.04 -2.67 -18.22
N CYS A 97 -5.96 -2.76 -17.27
CA CYS A 97 -6.18 -3.97 -16.44
C CYS A 97 -6.70 -5.17 -17.25
N ALA A 98 -7.50 -4.91 -18.27
CA ALA A 98 -7.95 -5.98 -19.17
C ALA A 98 -6.78 -6.62 -19.94
N GLU A 99 -5.81 -5.81 -20.35
CA GLU A 99 -4.62 -6.22 -21.10
C GLU A 99 -3.50 -6.76 -20.18
N ASN A 100 -3.47 -6.39 -18.89
CA ASN A 100 -2.38 -6.70 -17.96
C ASN A 100 -2.90 -7.25 -16.63
N LYS A 101 -2.99 -8.56 -16.53
CA LYS A 101 -3.53 -9.26 -15.33
C LYS A 101 -2.65 -9.16 -14.08
N LYS A 102 -1.42 -8.65 -14.20
CA LYS A 102 -0.52 -8.39 -13.08
C LYS A 102 -0.72 -7.02 -12.42
N ILE A 103 -1.69 -6.23 -12.88
CA ILE A 103 -2.18 -5.06 -12.17
C ILE A 103 -3.23 -5.55 -11.17
N VAL A 104 -2.90 -5.52 -9.88
CA VAL A 104 -3.68 -6.18 -8.83
C VAL A 104 -4.21 -5.22 -7.76
N GLY A 105 -3.81 -3.94 -7.78
CA GLY A 105 -4.25 -2.92 -6.83
C GLY A 105 -4.22 -1.52 -7.43
N TYR A 106 -4.92 -0.60 -6.78
CA TYR A 106 -4.89 0.83 -7.09
C TYR A 106 -4.30 1.60 -5.90
N GLY A 107 -3.27 2.36 -6.11
CA GLY A 107 -2.61 3.11 -5.04
C GLY A 107 -1.19 3.56 -5.39
N GLU A 108 -0.63 4.39 -4.51
CA GLU A 108 -1.18 4.70 -3.19
C GLU A 108 -2.31 5.73 -3.29
N CYS A 109 -3.43 5.46 -2.59
CA CYS A 109 -4.44 6.45 -2.30
C CYS A 109 -3.99 7.16 -1.01
N TRP A 110 -3.72 8.46 -1.05
CA TRP A 110 -2.98 9.07 0.02
C TRP A 110 -3.64 10.29 0.67
N MET A 111 -3.47 10.39 1.99
CA MET A 111 -3.71 11.58 2.78
C MET A 111 -2.53 11.78 3.74
N ASP A 112 -1.72 12.83 3.56
CA ASP A 112 -0.47 13.00 4.31
C ASP A 112 -0.22 14.46 4.67
N PHE A 113 -0.19 14.75 5.98
CA PHE A 113 0.10 16.07 6.55
C PHE A 113 1.48 16.16 7.22
N ARG A 114 2.39 15.22 6.95
CA ARG A 114 3.74 15.27 7.56
C ARG A 114 4.59 16.43 7.08
N ARG A 115 4.27 17.03 5.94
CA ARG A 115 5.03 18.09 5.30
C ARG A 115 4.22 19.33 4.98
N THR A 116 2.93 19.33 5.28
CA THR A 116 1.99 20.44 5.05
C THR A 116 1.32 20.81 6.35
N GLU A 117 0.93 22.07 6.48
CA GLU A 117 0.15 22.52 7.63
C GLU A 117 -1.26 21.91 7.54
N LYS A 118 -1.74 21.39 8.66
CA LYS A 118 -3.05 20.74 8.76
C LYS A 118 -4.14 21.78 9.08
N THR A 119 -4.38 22.71 8.14
CA THR A 119 -5.50 23.65 8.24
C THR A 119 -6.82 23.00 7.82
N PRO A 120 -7.99 23.55 8.25
CA PRO A 120 -9.29 23.03 7.81
C PRO A 120 -9.45 22.99 6.28
N ASN A 121 -8.91 23.96 5.57
CA ASN A 121 -8.96 24.01 4.09
C ASN A 121 -8.10 22.89 3.46
N GLU A 122 -6.89 22.68 3.98
CA GLU A 122 -6.02 21.60 3.49
C GLU A 122 -6.59 20.22 3.80
N VAL A 123 -7.23 20.05 4.96
CA VAL A 123 -7.95 18.82 5.30
C VAL A 123 -9.11 18.58 4.32
N GLN A 124 -9.91 19.60 4.01
CA GLN A 124 -11.02 19.50 3.05
C GLN A 124 -10.51 19.10 1.66
N LYS A 125 -9.47 19.75 1.17
CA LYS A 125 -8.84 19.43 -0.13
C LYS A 125 -8.29 18.00 -0.16
N ALA A 126 -7.52 17.61 0.86
CA ALA A 126 -6.95 16.27 0.93
C ALA A 126 -8.05 15.20 1.00
N ALA A 127 -9.11 15.42 1.78
CA ALA A 127 -10.25 14.52 1.86
C ALA A 127 -10.98 14.39 0.51
N PHE A 128 -11.15 15.49 -0.24
CA PHE A 128 -11.73 15.47 -1.57
C PHE A 128 -10.92 14.60 -2.54
N TRP A 129 -9.61 14.82 -2.63
CA TRP A 129 -8.74 14.07 -3.53
C TRP A 129 -8.62 12.60 -3.13
N PHE A 130 -8.47 12.33 -1.84
CA PHE A 130 -8.46 10.96 -1.33
C PHE A 130 -9.76 10.21 -1.66
N ASN A 131 -10.91 10.88 -1.55
CA ASN A 131 -12.19 10.30 -1.97
C ASN A 131 -12.23 10.01 -3.47
N LYS A 132 -11.60 10.85 -4.31
CA LYS A 132 -11.48 10.57 -5.76
C LYS A 132 -10.59 9.36 -6.04
N ASP A 133 -9.49 9.18 -5.31
CA ASP A 133 -8.67 7.97 -5.41
C ASP A 133 -9.50 6.71 -5.08
N LEU A 134 -10.26 6.73 -3.98
CA LEU A 134 -11.14 5.61 -3.59
C LEU A 134 -12.24 5.37 -4.64
N GLU A 135 -12.81 6.43 -5.22
CA GLU A 135 -13.78 6.33 -6.30
C GLU A 135 -13.18 5.64 -7.54
N VAL A 136 -11.97 6.02 -7.97
CA VAL A 136 -11.28 5.40 -9.09
C VAL A 136 -11.02 3.92 -8.79
N ALA A 137 -10.47 3.59 -7.62
CA ALA A 137 -10.23 2.20 -7.20
C ALA A 137 -11.51 1.35 -7.30
N ARG A 138 -12.62 1.85 -6.73
CA ARG A 138 -13.94 1.21 -6.76
C ARG A 138 -14.45 0.99 -8.18
N ARG A 139 -14.39 2.02 -9.02
CA ARG A 139 -14.92 1.99 -10.40
C ARG A 139 -14.09 1.12 -11.34
N VAL A 140 -12.77 1.03 -11.10
CA VAL A 140 -11.87 0.11 -11.84
C VAL A 140 -12.02 -1.33 -11.35
N GLY A 141 -12.45 -1.52 -10.11
CA GLY A 141 -12.61 -2.84 -9.49
C GLY A 141 -11.34 -3.37 -8.83
N LEU A 142 -10.39 -2.50 -8.49
CA LEU A 142 -9.15 -2.85 -7.80
C LEU A 142 -9.23 -2.51 -6.30
N PRO A 143 -8.57 -3.28 -5.41
CA PRO A 143 -8.46 -2.92 -4.01
C PRO A 143 -7.57 -1.67 -3.84
N PRO A 144 -7.98 -0.67 -3.02
CA PRO A 144 -7.15 0.48 -2.71
C PRO A 144 -6.02 0.12 -1.75
N ILE A 145 -4.84 0.65 -2.03
CA ILE A 145 -3.68 0.66 -1.15
C ILE A 145 -3.60 2.05 -0.53
N ILE A 146 -3.84 2.15 0.78
CA ILE A 146 -4.09 3.41 1.46
C ILE A 146 -2.89 3.84 2.27
N HIS A 147 -2.39 5.05 1.95
CA HIS A 147 -1.36 5.73 2.71
C HIS A 147 -1.97 6.81 3.61
N SER A 148 -1.69 6.76 4.92
CA SER A 148 -2.10 7.78 5.89
C SER A 148 -0.89 8.29 6.66
N GLY A 149 -0.57 9.58 6.48
CA GLY A 149 0.56 10.24 7.13
C GLY A 149 0.11 11.41 8.01
N ASN A 150 0.15 11.29 9.34
CA ASN A 150 -0.35 12.33 10.25
C ASN A 150 -1.82 12.73 9.94
N ALA A 151 -2.62 11.77 9.47
CA ALA A 151 -4.00 11.93 8.98
C ALA A 151 -4.93 10.83 9.46
N ASP A 152 -4.63 10.19 10.60
CA ASP A 152 -5.30 8.97 11.04
C ASP A 152 -6.82 9.14 11.13
N GLN A 153 -7.31 10.18 11.81
CA GLN A 153 -8.74 10.42 11.97
C GLN A 153 -9.40 10.86 10.67
N GLU A 154 -8.75 11.73 9.90
CA GLU A 154 -9.29 12.25 8.65
C GLU A 154 -9.41 11.13 7.60
N SER A 155 -8.40 10.28 7.49
CA SER A 155 -8.42 9.11 6.60
C SER A 155 -9.52 8.14 7.03
N PHE A 156 -9.66 7.89 8.34
CA PHE A 156 -10.71 7.04 8.88
C PHE A 156 -12.10 7.57 8.54
N ASP A 157 -12.34 8.87 8.71
CA ASP A 157 -13.64 9.51 8.43
C ASP A 157 -14.01 9.45 6.94
N VAL A 158 -13.03 9.60 6.04
CA VAL A 158 -13.27 9.46 4.59
C VAL A 158 -13.56 8.01 4.24
N ILE A 159 -12.75 7.06 4.69
CA ILE A 159 -12.90 5.63 4.41
C ILE A 159 -14.24 5.10 4.92
N LYS A 160 -14.65 5.53 6.11
CA LYS A 160 -15.95 5.14 6.70
C LYS A 160 -17.15 5.58 5.87
N LYS A 161 -17.01 6.70 5.13
CA LYS A 161 -18.06 7.23 4.24
C LYS A 161 -17.96 6.68 2.83
N ALA A 162 -16.79 6.16 2.44
CA ALA A 162 -16.58 5.60 1.13
C ALA A 162 -17.35 4.27 1.01
N ASP A 163 -18.22 4.18 0.01
CA ASP A 163 -19.00 2.98 -0.30
C ASP A 163 -18.14 1.97 -1.09
N MET A 164 -17.11 1.43 -0.41
CA MET A 164 -16.26 0.40 -1.01
C MET A 164 -16.98 -0.94 -1.02
N PRO A 165 -17.00 -1.64 -2.17
CA PRO A 165 -17.70 -2.91 -2.29
C PRO A 165 -17.06 -3.97 -1.39
N ASP A 166 -17.91 -4.86 -0.87
CA ASP A 166 -17.43 -6.06 -0.22
C ASP A 166 -16.63 -6.91 -1.21
N ARG A 167 -15.54 -7.46 -0.73
CA ARG A 167 -14.66 -8.37 -1.46
C ARG A 167 -14.40 -9.58 -0.56
N ASP A 168 -14.18 -10.73 -1.16
CA ASP A 168 -13.98 -11.98 -0.42
C ASP A 168 -12.83 -11.88 0.59
N PHE A 169 -11.83 -11.01 0.32
CA PHE A 169 -10.70 -10.86 1.19
C PHE A 169 -10.21 -9.40 1.32
N GLY A 170 -11.03 -8.56 1.95
CA GLY A 170 -10.69 -7.19 2.31
C GLY A 170 -11.05 -6.14 1.28
N LYS A 171 -11.64 -5.04 1.76
CA LYS A 171 -12.06 -3.87 0.95
C LYS A 171 -10.89 -3.02 0.49
N GLY A 172 -9.79 -3.04 1.24
CA GLY A 172 -8.57 -2.27 1.01
C GLY A 172 -7.49 -2.65 2.02
N MET A 173 -6.30 -2.11 1.86
CA MET A 173 -5.17 -2.32 2.76
C MET A 173 -4.67 -0.97 3.29
N MET A 174 -4.58 -0.86 4.62
CA MET A 174 -3.88 0.24 5.28
C MET A 174 -2.38 -0.05 5.19
N HIS A 175 -1.74 0.53 4.18
CA HIS A 175 -0.31 0.40 3.93
C HIS A 175 0.49 1.10 5.02
N CYS A 176 1.60 0.48 5.43
CA CYS A 176 2.54 1.03 6.43
C CYS A 176 1.82 1.63 7.64
N TYR A 177 0.91 0.85 8.23
CA TYR A 177 0.03 1.36 9.28
C TYR A 177 0.82 1.79 10.53
N LEU A 178 0.65 3.04 10.95
CA LEU A 178 1.31 3.63 12.11
C LEU A 178 0.34 4.33 13.07
N GLY A 179 -0.95 4.20 12.83
CA GLY A 179 -2.01 4.79 13.66
C GLY A 179 -2.24 4.06 14.98
N PRO A 180 -3.24 4.51 15.76
CA PRO A 180 -3.58 3.91 17.05
C PRO A 180 -3.99 2.43 16.92
N PRO A 181 -3.58 1.55 17.87
CA PRO A 181 -3.94 0.13 17.83
C PRO A 181 -5.46 -0.14 17.83
N GLN A 182 -6.27 0.72 18.45
CA GLN A 182 -7.73 0.56 18.42
C GLN A 182 -8.28 0.86 17.03
N MET A 183 -7.81 1.90 16.39
CA MET A 183 -8.24 2.26 15.03
C MET A 183 -7.87 1.17 14.01
N ALA A 184 -6.78 0.42 14.22
CA ALA A 184 -6.48 -0.77 13.41
C ALA A 184 -7.60 -1.81 13.49
N LEU A 185 -8.16 -2.05 14.68
CA LEU A 185 -9.29 -2.96 14.85
C LEU A 185 -10.56 -2.40 14.20
N ASP A 186 -10.79 -1.10 14.33
CA ASP A 186 -11.94 -0.43 13.69
C ASP A 186 -11.87 -0.54 12.14
N TYR A 187 -10.67 -0.44 11.55
CA TYR A 187 -10.46 -0.73 10.11
C TYR A 187 -10.75 -2.18 9.75
N ILE A 188 -10.32 -3.12 10.61
CA ILE A 188 -10.60 -4.56 10.41
C ILE A 188 -12.11 -4.83 10.44
N ASP A 189 -12.84 -4.23 11.39
CA ASP A 189 -14.30 -4.35 11.48
C ASP A 189 -15.01 -3.78 10.25
N MET A 190 -14.40 -2.82 9.56
CA MET A 190 -14.88 -2.30 8.27
C MET A 190 -14.43 -3.16 7.07
N GLY A 191 -13.67 -4.23 7.28
CA GLY A 191 -13.20 -5.12 6.23
C GLY A 191 -11.87 -4.72 5.58
N TYR A 192 -11.03 -3.94 6.24
CA TYR A 192 -9.70 -3.58 5.76
C TYR A 192 -8.61 -4.45 6.38
N LEU A 193 -7.50 -4.58 5.67
CA LEU A 193 -6.30 -5.27 6.14
C LEU A 193 -5.27 -4.26 6.65
N ILE A 194 -4.44 -4.71 7.59
CA ILE A 194 -3.38 -3.90 8.19
C ILE A 194 -2.02 -4.42 7.72
N SER A 195 -1.24 -3.54 7.11
CA SER A 195 0.12 -3.89 6.69
C SER A 195 1.17 -3.46 7.70
N VAL A 196 2.17 -4.34 7.88
CA VAL A 196 3.26 -4.20 8.84
C VAL A 196 4.59 -4.18 8.12
N THR A 197 5.38 -3.13 8.37
CA THR A 197 6.71 -2.93 7.78
C THR A 197 7.85 -3.29 8.74
N GLY A 198 9.10 -3.22 8.25
CA GLY A 198 10.32 -3.38 9.02
C GLY A 198 10.46 -2.44 10.23
N LEU A 199 9.66 -1.36 10.29
CA LEU A 199 9.58 -0.47 11.46
C LEU A 199 9.25 -1.21 12.76
N VAL A 200 8.60 -2.36 12.72
CA VAL A 200 8.29 -3.17 13.91
C VAL A 200 9.55 -3.59 14.67
N THR A 201 10.71 -3.63 14.00
CA THR A 201 12.01 -3.95 14.62
C THR A 201 12.68 -2.73 15.26
N HIS A 202 12.18 -1.50 15.02
CA HIS A 202 12.84 -0.29 15.47
C HIS A 202 12.53 0.03 16.93
N ARG A 203 13.54 0.54 17.65
CA ARG A 203 13.39 1.01 19.04
C ARG A 203 12.81 2.43 19.16
N SER A 204 12.50 3.07 18.06
CA SER A 204 11.88 4.40 18.00
C SER A 204 10.45 4.41 18.55
N ALA A 205 9.89 5.58 18.79
CA ALA A 205 8.48 5.71 19.21
C ALA A 205 7.52 5.08 18.18
N ARG A 206 7.79 5.24 16.88
CA ARG A 206 6.99 4.62 15.80
C ARG A 206 7.07 3.10 15.84
N GLY A 207 8.29 2.55 16.00
CA GLY A 207 8.46 1.09 16.11
C GLY A 207 7.73 0.53 17.34
N LYS A 208 7.85 1.18 18.50
CA LYS A 208 7.10 0.79 19.70
C LYS A 208 5.59 0.86 19.51
N GLY A 209 5.08 1.90 18.84
CA GLY A 209 3.66 1.99 18.48
C GLY A 209 3.21 0.84 17.60
N LEU A 210 4.01 0.49 16.57
CA LEU A 210 3.71 -0.62 15.67
C LEU A 210 3.73 -1.98 16.39
N VAL A 211 4.60 -2.18 17.38
CA VAL A 211 4.59 -3.36 18.25
C VAL A 211 3.23 -3.50 18.96
N GLU A 212 2.65 -2.42 19.48
CA GLU A 212 1.32 -2.45 20.13
C GLU A 212 0.19 -2.75 19.12
N VAL A 213 0.30 -2.26 17.88
CA VAL A 213 -0.61 -2.64 16.79
C VAL A 213 -0.49 -4.14 16.51
N VAL A 214 0.72 -4.64 16.30
CA VAL A 214 0.97 -6.07 16.02
C VAL A 214 0.41 -6.95 17.14
N LYS A 215 0.54 -6.59 18.41
CA LYS A 215 -0.04 -7.34 19.54
C LYS A 215 -1.56 -7.52 19.41
N LYS A 216 -2.28 -6.49 18.95
CA LYS A 216 -3.75 -6.49 18.88
C LYS A 216 -4.30 -7.07 17.58
N VAL A 217 -3.72 -6.73 16.44
CA VAL A 217 -4.20 -7.16 15.12
C VAL A 217 -4.06 -8.68 14.95
N PRO A 218 -5.13 -9.42 14.64
CA PRO A 218 -5.03 -10.86 14.41
C PRO A 218 -4.25 -11.17 13.11
N LEU A 219 -3.49 -12.27 13.08
CA LEU A 219 -2.71 -12.68 11.90
C LEU A 219 -3.57 -12.84 10.65
N SER A 220 -4.86 -13.18 10.80
CA SER A 220 -5.80 -13.31 9.68
C SER A 220 -6.08 -11.99 8.94
N HIS A 221 -5.76 -10.83 9.54
CA HIS A 221 -5.96 -9.50 8.96
C HIS A 221 -4.64 -8.74 8.79
N MET A 222 -3.52 -9.43 8.92
CA MET A 222 -2.20 -8.86 8.81
C MET A 222 -1.56 -9.21 7.48
N ILE A 223 -1.03 -8.20 6.79
CA ILE A 223 -0.18 -8.32 5.61
C ILE A 223 1.21 -7.79 5.97
N ILE A 224 2.24 -8.28 5.33
CA ILE A 224 3.63 -7.85 5.55
C ILE A 224 4.17 -7.24 4.26
N GLU A 225 4.90 -6.16 4.41
CA GLU A 225 5.53 -5.44 3.31
C GLU A 225 6.88 -4.85 3.70
N THR A 226 7.64 -4.41 2.72
CA THR A 226 8.90 -3.68 2.98
C THR A 226 8.74 -2.18 2.93
N ASP A 227 7.93 -1.65 2.02
CA ASP A 227 7.96 -0.24 1.59
C ASP A 227 9.36 0.14 1.05
N CYS A 228 10.08 -0.83 0.47
CA CYS A 228 11.43 -0.57 -0.01
C CYS A 228 11.43 0.44 -1.16
N PRO A 229 12.44 1.31 -1.18
CA PRO A 229 13.74 1.32 -0.51
C PRO A 229 13.77 1.95 0.89
N TYR A 230 12.63 2.19 1.51
CA TYR A 230 12.49 2.83 2.83
C TYR A 230 12.37 1.79 3.95
N LEU A 231 12.31 2.26 5.19
CA LEU A 231 11.90 1.53 6.40
C LEU A 231 12.70 0.25 6.67
N THR A 232 13.98 0.25 6.32
CA THR A 232 14.88 -0.91 6.50
C THR A 232 14.85 -1.41 7.94
N PRO A 233 14.59 -2.71 8.17
CA PRO A 233 14.55 -3.28 9.52
C PRO A 233 15.93 -3.28 10.21
N GLU A 234 15.90 -3.30 11.54
CA GLU A 234 17.13 -3.56 12.32
C GLU A 234 17.65 -4.99 12.04
N PRO A 235 18.97 -5.24 12.07
CA PRO A 235 20.06 -4.28 12.36
C PRO A 235 20.53 -3.46 11.14
N PHE A 236 19.82 -3.51 10.02
CA PHE A 236 20.29 -2.96 8.75
C PHE A 236 19.77 -1.54 8.44
N ARG A 237 19.26 -0.82 9.43
CA ARG A 237 18.56 0.47 9.31
C ARG A 237 19.25 1.53 8.42
N HIS A 238 20.58 1.50 8.28
CA HIS A 238 21.33 2.47 7.48
C HIS A 238 21.56 2.06 6.02
N ARG A 239 21.04 0.89 5.63
CA ARG A 239 21.13 0.39 4.26
C ARG A 239 19.83 0.67 3.52
N ARG A 240 19.87 0.62 2.17
CA ARG A 240 18.66 0.59 1.34
C ARG A 240 17.90 -0.69 1.65
N ASN A 241 16.59 -0.57 1.86
CA ASN A 241 15.70 -1.72 2.06
C ASN A 241 15.45 -2.48 0.76
N ASP A 242 15.14 -3.75 0.88
CA ASP A 242 14.70 -4.65 -0.19
C ASP A 242 13.88 -5.81 0.38
N SER A 243 13.17 -6.54 -0.49
CA SER A 243 12.28 -7.63 -0.07
C SER A 243 13.01 -8.83 0.57
N GLY A 244 14.31 -9.01 0.34
CA GLY A 244 15.12 -10.04 1.03
C GLY A 244 15.18 -9.84 2.55
N LEU A 245 14.87 -8.62 3.03
CA LEU A 245 14.83 -8.30 4.46
C LEU A 245 13.48 -8.57 5.13
N LEU A 246 12.43 -9.00 4.39
CA LEU A 246 11.12 -9.36 4.96
C LEU A 246 11.21 -10.38 6.08
N ARG A 247 12.17 -11.30 6.02
CA ARG A 247 12.40 -12.32 7.05
C ARG A 247 12.57 -11.72 8.44
N LEU A 248 13.18 -10.53 8.55
CA LEU A 248 13.37 -9.83 9.83
C LEU A 248 12.07 -9.27 10.40
N THR A 249 11.19 -8.79 9.52
CA THR A 249 9.84 -8.36 9.90
C THR A 249 9.00 -9.54 10.38
N VAL A 250 9.08 -10.66 9.66
CA VAL A 250 8.39 -11.93 10.03
C VAL A 250 8.89 -12.44 11.38
N GLU A 251 10.21 -12.46 11.62
CA GLU A 251 10.82 -12.87 12.89
C GLU A 251 10.33 -12.00 14.05
N ALA A 252 10.33 -10.68 13.88
CA ALA A 252 9.85 -9.75 14.91
C ALA A 252 8.34 -9.94 15.22
N ILE A 253 7.51 -10.15 14.20
CA ILE A 253 6.08 -10.43 14.40
C ILE A 253 5.88 -11.76 15.13
N ALA A 254 6.64 -12.81 14.78
CA ALA A 254 6.59 -14.12 15.42
C ALA A 254 6.91 -14.04 16.92
N GLU A 255 7.96 -13.30 17.28
CA GLU A 255 8.30 -13.03 18.68
C GLU A 255 7.19 -12.29 19.43
N ILE A 256 6.63 -11.21 18.85
CA ILE A 256 5.57 -10.40 19.47
C ILE A 256 4.30 -11.22 19.67
N LYS A 257 3.95 -12.06 18.70
CA LYS A 257 2.75 -12.90 18.71
C LYS A 257 2.91 -14.22 19.46
N ASN A 258 4.14 -14.59 19.81
CA ASN A 258 4.49 -15.89 20.40
C ASN A 258 4.01 -17.08 19.55
N VAL A 259 4.29 -17.01 18.25
CA VAL A 259 4.01 -18.07 17.26
C VAL A 259 5.27 -18.38 16.44
N SER A 260 5.23 -19.40 15.60
CA SER A 260 6.38 -19.69 14.72
C SER A 260 6.48 -18.67 13.58
N LYS A 261 7.70 -18.45 13.09
CA LYS A 261 7.93 -17.60 11.90
C LYS A 261 7.31 -18.21 10.64
N GLU A 262 7.23 -19.53 10.58
CA GLU A 262 6.55 -20.28 9.54
C GLU A 262 5.06 -19.92 9.49
N GLU A 263 4.39 -19.90 10.63
CA GLU A 263 2.98 -19.50 10.72
C GLU A 263 2.75 -18.06 10.28
N VAL A 264 3.61 -17.13 10.71
CA VAL A 264 3.52 -15.73 10.28
C VAL A 264 3.70 -15.60 8.77
N ALA A 265 4.74 -16.23 8.19
CA ALA A 265 5.02 -16.19 6.76
C ALA A 265 3.88 -16.79 5.93
N GLU A 266 3.36 -17.96 6.33
CA GLU A 266 2.26 -18.65 5.66
C GLU A 266 0.97 -17.82 5.70
N ARG A 267 0.59 -17.30 6.88
CA ARG A 267 -0.63 -16.51 7.06
C ARG A 267 -0.57 -15.20 6.30
N SER A 268 0.51 -14.43 6.43
CA SER A 268 0.65 -13.16 5.73
C SER A 268 0.71 -13.32 4.21
N THR A 269 1.38 -14.37 3.73
CA THR A 269 1.41 -14.70 2.30
C THR A 269 0.02 -15.11 1.79
N ALA A 270 -0.70 -15.95 2.53
CA ALA A 270 -2.06 -16.35 2.16
C ALA A 270 -3.02 -15.14 2.14
N ASN A 271 -2.92 -14.26 3.14
CA ASN A 271 -3.71 -13.03 3.20
C ASN A 271 -3.43 -12.11 2.00
N ALA A 272 -2.14 -11.89 1.68
CA ALA A 272 -1.74 -11.04 0.56
C ALA A 272 -2.20 -11.63 -0.78
N LYS A 273 -2.06 -12.95 -0.98
CA LYS A 273 -2.54 -13.63 -2.19
C LYS A 273 -4.05 -13.49 -2.35
N ALA A 274 -4.80 -13.74 -1.30
CA ALA A 274 -6.25 -13.60 -1.33
C ALA A 274 -6.69 -12.15 -1.59
N PHE A 275 -6.03 -11.17 -0.94
CA PHE A 275 -6.30 -9.74 -1.12
C PHE A 275 -6.07 -9.26 -2.55
N TYR A 276 -4.99 -9.69 -3.17
CA TYR A 276 -4.65 -9.31 -4.55
C TYR A 276 -5.25 -10.23 -5.63
N GLY A 277 -5.84 -11.37 -5.24
CA GLY A 277 -6.39 -12.35 -6.20
C GLY A 277 -5.32 -13.08 -7.00
N ILE A 278 -4.19 -13.43 -6.36
CA ILE A 278 -3.01 -14.06 -6.98
C ILE A 278 -2.90 -15.53 -6.57
#